data_0d74337f1007c802852713cf9594c415
#
_entry.id   0d74337f1007c802852713cf9594c415
#
_cell.length_a   1.000
_cell.length_b   1.000
_cell.length_c   1.000
_cell.angle_alpha   90.00
_cell.angle_beta   90.00
_cell.angle_gamma   90.00
#
_symmetry.space_group_name_H-M   'P 1'
#
loop_
_entity.id
_entity.type
_entity.pdbx_description
1 polymer ?
#
loop_
_entity_poly.entity_id
_entity_poly.type
_entity_poly.pdbx_seq_one_letter_code
_entity_poly.pdbx_strand_id
1 'polypeptide(L)'
;MGLRLTLHDEDRVLLDVPLTSEGLRDDHQKEVSRQLEHMDTDLDEICSICDFFSNRKRVQMVTHMVREGGNSASFTELLRVAVNPKYVSDLVNRSPGKGLVIKDGKGYRMSPAGLGSFLLVSLGTRKLLEELDVIKNSDKSFEGETANEH
;
A
#
# COMPACT_ATOMS: atom_id res chain seq x y z
N MET A 1 0.65 -24.34 -2.46
CA MET A 1 0.96 -23.10 -1.73
C MET A 1 -0.29 -22.62 -1.03
N GLY A 2 -0.23 -22.40 0.27
CA GLY A 2 -1.39 -22.06 1.12
C GLY A 2 -1.48 -20.57 1.45
N LEU A 3 -1.32 -19.69 0.45
CA LEU A 3 -1.43 -18.25 0.66
C LEU A 3 -2.88 -17.84 0.79
N ARG A 4 -3.19 -16.98 1.75
CA ARG A 4 -4.53 -16.43 1.97
C ARG A 4 -4.46 -14.91 2.08
N LEU A 5 -5.43 -14.23 1.50
CA LEU A 5 -5.67 -12.81 1.73
C LEU A 5 -6.79 -12.67 2.76
N THR A 6 -6.47 -12.08 3.90
CA THR A 6 -7.44 -11.86 4.97
C THR A 6 -7.47 -10.40 5.41
N LEU A 7 -8.66 -9.90 5.68
CA LEU A 7 -8.87 -8.58 6.26
C LEU A 7 -9.79 -8.72 7.48
N HIS A 8 -9.37 -8.14 8.58
CA HIS A 8 -10.09 -8.17 9.86
C HIS A 8 -10.44 -6.76 10.33
N ASP A 9 -11.59 -6.67 10.98
CA ASP A 9 -11.98 -5.53 11.82
C ASP A 9 -12.15 -6.07 13.24
N GLU A 10 -11.15 -5.85 14.08
CA GLU A 10 -10.99 -6.50 15.37
C GLU A 10 -11.11 -8.03 15.24
N ASP A 11 -12.13 -8.63 15.86
CA ASP A 11 -12.39 -10.09 15.80
C ASP A 11 -13.26 -10.49 14.59
N ARG A 12 -13.74 -9.54 13.81
CA ARG A 12 -14.61 -9.80 12.66
C ARG A 12 -13.80 -9.98 11.39
N VAL A 13 -13.95 -11.09 10.70
CA VAL A 13 -13.37 -11.34 9.39
C VAL A 13 -14.19 -10.60 8.34
N LEU A 14 -13.58 -9.62 7.65
CA LEU A 14 -14.20 -8.86 6.56
C LEU A 14 -13.98 -9.53 5.21
N LEU A 15 -12.81 -10.12 5.01
CA LEU A 15 -12.42 -10.82 3.80
C LEU A 15 -11.51 -11.97 4.17
N ASP A 16 -11.73 -13.14 3.60
CA ASP A 16 -10.85 -14.31 3.72
C ASP A 16 -10.89 -15.12 2.44
N VAL A 17 -9.87 -14.96 1.61
CA VAL A 17 -9.78 -15.56 0.28
C VAL A 17 -8.49 -16.36 0.15
N PRO A 18 -8.55 -17.67 -0.14
CA PRO A 18 -7.38 -18.44 -0.49
C PRO A 18 -6.91 -18.08 -1.89
N LEU A 19 -5.61 -17.87 -2.04
CA LEU A 19 -4.98 -17.61 -3.32
C LEU A 19 -4.29 -18.90 -3.79
N THR A 20 -4.78 -19.46 -4.86
CA THR A 20 -4.23 -20.69 -5.46
C THR A 20 -3.78 -20.43 -6.89
N SER A 21 -2.90 -21.27 -7.40
CA SER A 21 -2.45 -21.21 -8.81
C SER A 21 -3.58 -21.46 -9.82
N GLU A 22 -4.65 -22.09 -9.37
CA GLU A 22 -5.83 -22.43 -10.19
C GLU A 22 -6.93 -21.36 -10.13
N GLY A 23 -6.71 -20.28 -9.38
CA GLY A 23 -7.68 -19.23 -9.15
C GLY A 23 -8.57 -19.51 -7.94
N LEU A 24 -9.80 -18.98 -7.98
CA LEU A 24 -10.76 -19.13 -6.90
C LEU A 24 -11.57 -20.45 -7.07
N ARG A 25 -11.76 -21.17 -5.97
CA ARG A 25 -12.69 -22.32 -5.95
C ARG A 25 -14.14 -21.84 -5.95
N ASP A 26 -15.06 -22.69 -6.39
CA ASP A 26 -16.48 -22.35 -6.59
C ASP A 26 -17.15 -21.73 -5.37
N ASP A 27 -16.86 -22.22 -4.16
CA ASP A 27 -17.39 -21.72 -2.90
C ASP A 27 -16.87 -20.29 -2.59
N HIS A 28 -15.61 -20.00 -2.89
CA HIS A 28 -15.01 -18.67 -2.72
C HIS A 28 -15.37 -17.73 -3.88
N GLN A 29 -15.55 -18.27 -5.09
CA GLN A 29 -15.96 -17.47 -6.26
C GLN A 29 -17.29 -16.77 -6.04
N LYS A 30 -18.26 -17.43 -5.44
CA LYS A 30 -19.58 -16.86 -5.13
C LYS A 30 -19.48 -15.72 -4.13
N GLU A 31 -18.69 -15.89 -3.06
CA GLU A 31 -18.47 -14.84 -2.05
C GLU A 31 -17.74 -13.63 -2.62
N VAL A 32 -16.67 -13.85 -3.38
CA VAL A 32 -15.95 -12.75 -4.05
C VAL A 32 -16.84 -12.04 -5.04
N SER A 33 -17.62 -12.76 -5.85
CA SER A 33 -18.56 -12.16 -6.79
C SER A 33 -19.59 -11.29 -6.08
N ARG A 34 -20.14 -11.75 -4.96
CA ARG A 34 -21.07 -10.98 -4.14
C ARG A 34 -20.44 -9.68 -3.62
N GLN A 35 -19.19 -9.73 -3.18
CA GLN A 35 -18.47 -8.54 -2.72
C GLN A 35 -18.15 -7.56 -3.85
N LEU A 36 -18.01 -8.05 -5.08
CA LEU A 36 -17.74 -7.23 -6.26
C LEU A 36 -18.99 -6.66 -6.93
N GLU A 37 -20.21 -6.97 -6.44
CA GLU A 37 -21.48 -6.45 -7.00
C GLU A 37 -21.53 -4.92 -7.07
N HIS A 38 -20.87 -4.24 -6.15
CA HIS A 38 -20.82 -2.78 -6.07
C HIS A 38 -19.55 -2.17 -6.70
N MET A 39 -18.74 -2.99 -7.38
CA MET A 39 -17.46 -2.52 -7.95
C MET A 39 -17.65 -1.35 -8.92
N ASP A 40 -18.67 -1.39 -9.77
CA ASP A 40 -18.94 -0.32 -10.73
C ASP A 40 -19.23 1.03 -10.05
N THR A 41 -19.88 1.00 -8.89
CA THR A 41 -20.15 2.21 -8.09
C THR A 41 -18.87 2.77 -7.45
N ASP A 42 -17.97 1.89 -7.03
CA ASP A 42 -16.77 2.24 -6.27
C ASP A 42 -15.54 2.44 -7.17
N LEU A 43 -15.68 2.15 -8.47
CA LEU A 43 -14.55 2.10 -9.41
C LEU A 43 -13.77 3.41 -9.50
N ASP A 44 -14.45 4.54 -9.55
CA ASP A 44 -13.79 5.85 -9.65
C ASP A 44 -12.93 6.14 -8.41
N GLU A 45 -13.42 5.78 -7.23
CA GLU A 45 -12.69 5.96 -5.98
C GLU A 45 -11.49 5.02 -5.88
N ILE A 46 -11.67 3.75 -6.26
CA ILE A 46 -10.59 2.75 -6.30
C ILE A 46 -9.51 3.18 -7.28
N CYS A 47 -9.89 3.61 -8.49
CA CYS A 47 -8.94 4.11 -9.49
C CYS A 47 -8.20 5.37 -9.02
N SER A 48 -8.89 6.27 -8.30
CA SER A 48 -8.25 7.46 -7.72
C SER A 48 -7.20 7.12 -6.68
N ILE A 49 -7.45 6.12 -5.84
CA ILE A 49 -6.47 5.61 -4.87
C ILE A 49 -5.26 5.00 -5.60
N CYS A 50 -5.50 4.18 -6.61
CA CYS A 50 -4.43 3.59 -7.42
C CYS A 50 -3.60 4.66 -8.13
N ASP A 51 -4.24 5.69 -8.70
CA ASP A 51 -3.54 6.83 -9.34
C ASP A 51 -2.67 7.59 -8.33
N PHE A 52 -3.17 7.82 -7.13
CA PHE A 52 -2.39 8.49 -6.08
C PHE A 52 -1.09 7.73 -5.81
N PHE A 53 -1.11 6.42 -5.67
CA PHE A 53 0.06 5.60 -5.41
C PHE A 53 0.84 5.18 -6.66
N SER A 54 0.43 5.58 -7.85
CA SER A 54 1.19 5.36 -9.08
C SER A 54 2.37 6.31 -9.26
N ASN A 55 2.40 7.41 -8.52
CA ASN A 55 3.46 8.42 -8.60
C ASN A 55 4.57 8.14 -7.58
N ARG A 56 5.79 7.95 -8.10
CA ARG A 56 6.96 7.62 -7.28
C ARG A 56 7.25 8.64 -6.17
N LYS A 57 7.14 9.92 -6.46
CA LYS A 57 7.42 10.98 -5.47
C LYS A 57 6.39 11.00 -4.34
N ARG A 58 5.11 10.79 -4.66
CA ARG A 58 4.06 10.65 -3.63
C ARG A 58 4.32 9.45 -2.73
N VAL A 59 4.65 8.31 -3.32
CA VAL A 59 4.98 7.10 -2.53
C VAL A 59 6.21 7.32 -1.65
N GLN A 60 7.25 7.98 -2.15
CA GLN A 60 8.44 8.30 -1.35
C GLN A 60 8.12 9.22 -0.17
N MET A 61 7.28 10.24 -0.38
CA MET A 61 6.85 11.14 0.71
C MET A 61 6.00 10.41 1.75
N VAL A 62 5.04 9.61 1.32
CA VAL A 62 4.21 8.80 2.21
C VAL A 62 5.07 7.79 2.99
N THR A 63 5.99 7.13 2.33
CA THR A 63 6.94 6.22 2.99
C THR A 63 7.73 6.93 4.09
N HIS A 64 8.21 8.14 3.82
CA HIS A 64 8.92 8.95 4.81
C HIS A 64 8.03 9.28 6.01
N MET A 65 6.78 9.71 5.77
CA MET A 65 5.82 10.02 6.83
C MET A 65 5.59 8.81 7.75
N VAL A 66 5.42 7.64 7.16
CA VAL A 66 5.14 6.40 7.92
C VAL A 66 6.37 5.91 8.68
N ARG A 67 7.54 5.94 8.06
CA ARG A 67 8.78 5.43 8.67
C ARG A 67 9.36 6.33 9.74
N GLU A 68 9.45 7.62 9.46
CA GLU A 68 10.24 8.57 10.25
C GLU A 68 9.38 9.48 11.12
N GLY A 69 8.18 9.78 10.69
CA GLY A 69 7.35 10.83 11.29
C GLY A 69 6.16 10.36 12.12
N GLY A 70 5.96 9.07 12.34
CA GLY A 70 4.78 8.59 13.04
C GLY A 70 3.47 8.98 12.34
N ASN A 71 3.40 8.80 11.03
CA ASN A 71 2.31 9.13 10.11
C ASN A 71 2.13 10.64 9.81
N SER A 72 3.10 11.46 10.17
CA SER A 72 3.08 12.89 9.86
C SER A 72 4.45 13.41 9.46
N ALA A 73 4.48 14.55 8.76
CA ALA A 73 5.70 15.25 8.43
C ALA A 73 5.42 16.74 8.19
N SER A 74 6.42 17.59 8.43
CA SER A 74 6.35 18.99 8.06
C SER A 74 6.57 19.19 6.55
N PHE A 75 6.19 20.36 6.06
CA PHE A 75 6.48 20.74 4.66
C PHE A 75 7.99 20.65 4.36
N THR A 76 8.83 21.12 5.25
CA THR A 76 10.29 21.10 5.09
C THR A 76 10.85 19.69 5.00
N GLU A 77 10.35 18.77 5.82
CA GLU A 77 10.76 17.37 5.78
C GLU A 77 10.37 16.71 4.45
N LEU A 78 9.13 16.93 4.00
CA LEU A 78 8.66 16.40 2.71
C LEU A 78 9.37 17.04 1.53
N LEU A 79 9.73 18.31 1.62
CA LEU A 79 10.49 19.01 0.57
C LEU A 79 11.88 18.39 0.37
N ARG A 80 12.52 17.90 1.43
CA ARG A 80 13.80 17.19 1.31
C ARG A 80 13.67 15.89 0.51
N VAL A 81 12.53 15.22 0.62
CA VAL A 81 12.25 13.97 -0.11
C VAL A 81 11.86 14.27 -1.56
N ALA A 82 10.94 15.21 -1.74
CA ALA A 82 10.35 15.52 -3.06
C ALA A 82 11.23 16.43 -3.93
N VAL A 83 12.09 17.26 -3.29
CA VAL A 83 12.96 18.25 -3.91
C VAL A 83 12.19 19.43 -4.53
N ASN A 84 10.98 19.22 -4.99
CA ASN A 84 10.16 20.25 -5.64
C ASN A 84 8.91 20.57 -4.78
N PRO A 85 8.68 21.85 -4.40
CA PRO A 85 7.54 22.27 -3.60
C PRO A 85 6.19 21.88 -4.20
N LYS A 86 6.08 21.82 -5.52
CA LYS A 86 4.85 21.44 -6.22
C LYS A 86 4.41 20.03 -5.85
N TYR A 87 5.34 19.07 -5.74
CA TYR A 87 5.02 17.71 -5.37
C TYR A 87 4.44 17.63 -3.95
N VAL A 88 4.96 18.45 -3.04
CA VAL A 88 4.44 18.50 -1.66
C VAL A 88 3.01 19.07 -1.65
N SER A 89 2.76 20.16 -2.38
CA SER A 89 1.42 20.75 -2.49
C SER A 89 0.42 19.79 -3.15
N ASP A 90 0.86 19.09 -4.20
CA ASP A 90 0.03 18.12 -4.92
C ASP A 90 -0.34 16.90 -4.05
N LEU A 91 0.39 16.63 -2.98
CA LEU A 91 0.12 15.50 -2.09
C LEU A 91 -1.29 15.56 -1.51
N VAL A 92 -1.76 16.73 -1.08
CA VAL A 92 -3.12 16.95 -0.60
C VAL A 92 -4.10 17.16 -1.74
N ASN A 93 -3.73 17.96 -2.76
CA ASN A 93 -4.60 18.30 -3.88
C ASN A 93 -4.95 17.10 -4.75
N ARG A 94 -4.08 16.11 -4.83
CA ARG A 94 -4.29 14.85 -5.57
C ARG A 94 -4.86 13.72 -4.69
N SER A 95 -5.03 13.96 -3.41
CA SER A 95 -5.64 13.01 -2.51
C SER A 95 -7.11 12.79 -2.90
N PRO A 96 -7.59 11.54 -3.02
CA PRO A 96 -9.00 11.26 -3.29
C PRO A 96 -9.94 11.88 -2.25
N GLY A 97 -11.23 12.00 -2.58
CA GLY A 97 -12.23 12.76 -1.84
C GLY A 97 -12.41 12.44 -0.37
N LYS A 98 -11.94 11.27 0.10
CA LYS A 98 -11.90 10.92 1.53
C LYS A 98 -10.63 11.37 2.24
N GLY A 99 -9.70 11.99 1.52
CA GLY A 99 -8.45 12.49 2.06
C GLY A 99 -7.50 11.39 2.52
N LEU A 100 -6.60 10.93 1.65
CA LEU A 100 -5.53 10.00 2.04
C LEU A 100 -4.46 10.71 2.86
N VAL A 101 -4.15 11.94 2.47
CA VAL A 101 -3.24 12.84 3.18
C VAL A 101 -4.00 14.11 3.54
N ILE A 102 -3.88 14.52 4.78
CA ILE A 102 -4.58 15.67 5.35
C ILE A 102 -3.54 16.71 5.76
N LYS A 103 -3.83 17.99 5.45
CA LYS A 103 -3.06 19.10 6.00
C LYS A 103 -3.47 19.32 7.45
N ASP A 104 -2.51 19.27 8.36
CA ASP A 104 -2.70 19.41 9.80
C ASP A 104 -1.77 20.50 10.35
N GLY A 105 -2.32 21.69 10.60
CA GLY A 105 -1.51 22.84 10.99
C GLY A 105 -0.46 23.20 9.94
N LYS A 106 0.83 23.15 10.32
CA LYS A 106 1.96 23.42 9.42
C LYS A 106 2.50 22.18 8.71
N GLY A 107 1.90 21.03 8.94
CA GLY A 107 2.36 19.75 8.42
C GLY A 107 1.28 18.97 7.68
N TYR A 108 1.62 17.74 7.42
CA TYR A 108 0.79 16.78 6.69
C TYR A 108 0.70 15.49 7.52
N ARG A 109 -0.45 14.84 7.45
CA ARG A 109 -0.73 13.62 8.20
C ARG A 109 -1.45 12.62 7.31
N MET A 110 -1.11 11.33 7.47
CA MET A 110 -1.90 10.26 6.87
C MET A 110 -3.23 10.11 7.61
N SER A 111 -4.32 10.03 6.86
CA SER A 111 -5.59 9.56 7.41
C SER A 111 -5.55 8.05 7.66
N PRO A 112 -6.49 7.49 8.46
CA PRO A 112 -6.62 6.03 8.56
C PRO A 112 -6.83 5.35 7.21
N ALA A 113 -7.63 5.93 6.32
CA ALA A 113 -7.82 5.43 4.96
C ALA A 113 -6.53 5.49 4.14
N GLY A 114 -5.75 6.58 4.28
CA GLY A 114 -4.47 6.75 3.60
C GLY A 114 -3.42 5.76 4.09
N LEU A 115 -3.30 5.59 5.39
CA LEU A 115 -2.38 4.62 5.98
C LEU A 115 -2.73 3.19 5.59
N GLY A 116 -4.00 2.80 5.72
CA GLY A 116 -4.48 1.47 5.35
C GLY A 116 -4.27 1.17 3.86
N SER A 117 -4.62 2.10 2.98
CA SER A 117 -4.41 1.96 1.54
C SER A 117 -2.92 1.86 1.19
N PHE A 118 -2.07 2.67 1.82
CA PHE A 118 -0.63 2.62 1.63
C PHE A 118 -0.04 1.26 2.02
N LEU A 119 -0.40 0.76 3.21
CA LEU A 119 0.10 -0.53 3.69
C LEU A 119 -0.39 -1.69 2.81
N LEU A 120 -1.63 -1.63 2.34
CA LEU A 120 -2.19 -2.64 1.43
C LEU A 120 -1.45 -2.65 0.09
N VAL A 121 -1.26 -1.48 -0.53
CA VAL A 121 -0.60 -1.36 -1.84
C VAL A 121 0.91 -1.63 -1.74
N SER A 122 1.57 -1.23 -0.66
CA SER A 122 3.02 -1.40 -0.49
C SER A 122 3.40 -2.73 0.13
N LEU A 123 3.14 -2.91 1.42
CA LEU A 123 3.56 -4.12 2.15
C LEU A 123 2.77 -5.36 1.72
N GLY A 124 1.46 -5.22 1.52
CA GLY A 124 0.63 -6.34 1.05
C GLY A 124 1.09 -6.85 -0.31
N THR A 125 1.27 -5.95 -1.26
CA THR A 125 1.76 -6.30 -2.60
C THR A 125 3.18 -6.86 -2.55
N ARG A 126 4.08 -6.25 -1.77
CA ARG A 126 5.44 -6.76 -1.62
C ARG A 126 5.47 -8.18 -1.07
N LYS A 127 4.71 -8.44 -0.01
CA LYS A 127 4.62 -9.79 0.58
C LYS A 127 4.08 -10.82 -0.42
N LEU A 128 3.04 -10.45 -1.16
CA LEU A 128 2.50 -11.29 -2.22
C LEU A 128 3.55 -11.64 -3.28
N LEU A 129 4.29 -10.63 -3.77
CA LEU A 129 5.31 -10.81 -4.78
C LEU A 129 6.53 -11.61 -4.27
N GLU A 130 6.89 -11.45 -3.00
CA GLU A 130 7.94 -12.26 -2.36
C GLU A 130 7.54 -13.74 -2.31
N GLU A 131 6.32 -14.05 -1.91
CA GLU A 131 5.81 -15.42 -1.83
C GLU A 131 5.65 -16.08 -3.21
N LEU A 132 5.39 -15.29 -4.26
CA LEU A 132 5.31 -15.75 -5.63
C LEU A 132 6.68 -15.76 -6.35
N ASP A 133 7.78 -15.52 -5.64
CA ASP A 133 9.16 -15.43 -6.18
C ASP A 133 9.34 -14.42 -7.34
N VAL A 134 8.47 -13.42 -7.42
CA VAL A 134 8.56 -12.35 -8.43
C VAL A 134 9.63 -11.31 -8.04
N ILE A 135 9.77 -11.04 -6.74
CA ILE A 135 10.83 -10.19 -6.19
C ILE A 135 11.83 -11.09 -5.46
N LYS A 136 13.09 -11.04 -5.89
CA LYS A 136 14.16 -11.72 -5.17
C LYS A 136 14.41 -10.99 -3.85
N ASN A 137 14.46 -11.76 -2.75
CA ASN A 137 14.85 -11.22 -1.46
C ASN A 137 16.31 -10.78 -1.52
N SER A 138 16.56 -9.49 -1.39
CA SER A 138 17.92 -8.93 -1.35
C SER A 138 18.76 -9.43 -0.16
N ASP A 139 18.11 -10.01 0.85
CA ASP A 139 18.78 -10.55 2.05
C ASP A 139 19.46 -11.92 1.81
N LYS A 140 19.13 -12.63 0.73
CA LYS A 140 19.80 -13.90 0.38
C LYS A 140 21.16 -13.69 -0.31
N SER A 141 21.47 -12.48 -0.74
CA SER A 141 22.76 -12.16 -1.38
C SER A 141 23.91 -11.91 -0.40
N PHE A 142 23.63 -11.74 0.90
CA PHE A 142 24.69 -11.51 1.91
C PHE A 142 25.24 -12.81 2.53
N GLU A 143 24.53 -13.91 2.46
CA GLU A 143 25.00 -15.19 3.02
C GLU A 143 25.88 -16.01 2.04
N GLY A 144 25.97 -15.60 0.78
CA GLY A 144 26.78 -16.29 -0.25
C GLY A 144 28.21 -15.81 -0.39
N GLU A 145 28.57 -14.64 0.11
CA GLU A 145 29.93 -14.07 -0.06
C GLU A 145 30.91 -14.34 1.09
N THR A 146 30.46 -14.87 2.21
CA THR A 146 31.34 -15.19 3.35
C THR A 146 31.82 -16.64 3.41
N ALA A 147 31.48 -17.47 2.44
CA ALA A 147 31.85 -18.90 2.43
C ALA A 147 33.04 -19.25 1.51
N ASN A 148 33.73 -18.28 0.90
CA ASN A 148 34.83 -18.55 -0.04
C ASN A 148 36.13 -17.78 0.24
N GLU A 149 36.49 -17.62 1.52
CA GLU A 149 37.86 -17.27 1.90
C GLU A 149 38.35 -18.21 2.99
N HIS A 150 38.79 -19.40 2.55
CA HIS A 150 39.82 -20.19 3.19
C HIS A 150 40.45 -21.13 2.17
#